data_86af55e313fae41d622cd18326892667
#
_entry.id   86af55e313fae41d622cd18326892667
#
_cell.length_a   1.000
_cell.length_b   1.000
_cell.length_c   1.000
_cell.angle_alpha   90.00
_cell.angle_beta   90.00
_cell.angle_gamma   90.00
#
_symmetry.space_group_name_H-M   'P 1'
#
loop_
_entity.id
_entity.type
_entity.pdbx_description
1 polymer ?
#
loop_
_entity_poly.entity_id
_entity_poly.type
_entity_poly.pdbx_seq_one_letter_code
_entity_poly.pdbx_strand_id
1 'polypeptide(L)'
;MIGLVVEVKPIQAHFRIPYNSLLLDSYPFPPRTTAIGMLAGAMGLPEEEFRKLLTELGYGVIVEDPGARVEETAVIFKNPGSPLYPIKKILYHRPHYRLFFAGREETVERAYEALLDPVFTPYLGDSESLFYPAKREYARIVDVEEGEESTIRSVVLGDEYSKGARFMVLRRNNLTPREYSMPVDFIYRGKGRRAVYKRVVAFAGGYVELANPASVLLFDGEPVFVF
;
A
#
# COMPACT_ATOMS: atom_id res chain seq x y z
N MET A 1 -6.33 -6.63 20.03
CA MET A 1 -5.28 -5.89 19.28
C MET A 1 -5.94 -4.63 18.74
N ILE A 2 -5.20 -3.54 18.56
CA ILE A 2 -5.77 -2.36 17.91
C ILE A 2 -5.17 -2.15 16.52
N GLY A 3 -5.87 -1.39 15.69
CA GLY A 3 -5.45 -1.06 14.34
C GLY A 3 -5.69 0.40 14.01
N LEU A 4 -4.97 0.86 12.99
CA LEU A 4 -5.13 2.17 12.39
C LEU A 4 -5.68 2.00 10.98
N VAL A 5 -6.80 2.63 10.70
CA VAL A 5 -7.39 2.72 9.36
C VAL A 5 -7.18 4.13 8.83
N VAL A 6 -6.56 4.23 7.65
CA VAL A 6 -6.28 5.52 7.01
C VAL A 6 -6.92 5.55 5.62
N GLU A 7 -7.80 6.50 5.39
CA GLU A 7 -8.40 6.77 4.09
C GLU A 7 -7.55 7.77 3.31
N VAL A 8 -7.12 7.40 2.10
CA VAL A 8 -6.17 8.17 1.30
C VAL A 8 -6.72 8.44 -0.08
N LYS A 9 -6.80 9.73 -0.44
CA LYS A 9 -7.31 10.23 -1.74
C LYS A 9 -6.31 11.24 -2.32
N PRO A 10 -5.12 10.80 -2.79
CA PRO A 10 -4.18 11.73 -3.41
C PRO A 10 -4.69 12.20 -4.78
N ILE A 11 -4.20 13.35 -5.24
CA ILE A 11 -4.48 13.82 -6.61
C ILE A 11 -3.90 12.86 -7.63
N GLN A 12 -2.71 12.34 -7.36
CA GLN A 12 -2.02 11.33 -8.17
C GLN A 12 -1.23 10.39 -7.28
N ALA A 13 -0.95 9.18 -7.79
CA ALA A 13 -0.09 8.21 -7.12
C ALA A 13 0.78 7.46 -8.12
N HIS A 14 2.05 7.26 -7.74
CA HIS A 14 3.00 6.45 -8.48
C HIS A 14 3.78 5.55 -7.50
N PHE A 15 3.56 4.25 -7.58
CA PHE A 15 4.27 3.24 -6.77
C PHE A 15 5.16 2.41 -7.67
N ARG A 16 6.39 2.85 -7.85
CA ARG A 16 7.31 2.28 -8.84
C ARG A 16 7.46 0.77 -8.73
N ILE A 17 7.23 0.08 -9.85
CA ILE A 17 7.56 -1.33 -10.04
C ILE A 17 9.06 -1.42 -10.43
N PRO A 18 9.93 -1.97 -9.56
CA PRO A 18 11.38 -1.81 -9.73
C PRO A 18 12.00 -2.72 -10.80
N TYR A 19 11.30 -3.75 -11.25
CA TYR A 19 11.81 -4.71 -12.23
C TYR A 19 11.52 -4.33 -13.70
N ASN A 20 10.85 -3.20 -13.92
CA ASN A 20 10.65 -2.66 -15.27
C ASN A 20 11.62 -1.49 -15.50
N SER A 21 12.63 -1.69 -16.37
CA SER A 21 13.68 -0.69 -16.63
C SER A 21 13.37 0.24 -17.81
N LEU A 22 12.45 -0.14 -18.70
CA LEU A 22 12.10 0.61 -19.91
C LEU A 22 10.89 1.55 -19.69
N LEU A 23 10.17 1.33 -18.61
CA LEU A 23 8.97 2.05 -18.25
C LEU A 23 8.99 2.26 -16.73
N LEU A 24 8.69 3.47 -16.26
CA LEU A 24 8.39 3.69 -14.85
C LEU A 24 6.95 3.25 -14.59
N ASP A 25 6.75 1.94 -14.48
CA ASP A 25 5.44 1.35 -14.20
C ASP A 25 5.08 1.47 -12.73
N SER A 26 3.79 1.41 -12.42
CA SER A 26 3.25 1.62 -11.09
C SER A 26 2.36 0.47 -10.64
N TYR A 27 2.49 0.06 -9.37
CA TYR A 27 1.43 -0.70 -8.72
C TYR A 27 0.14 0.13 -8.66
N PRO A 28 -1.05 -0.47 -8.75
CA PRO A 28 -2.32 0.23 -8.58
C PRO A 28 -2.71 0.42 -7.11
N PHE A 29 -1.82 0.14 -6.19
CA PHE A 29 -1.99 0.25 -4.74
C PHE A 29 -0.64 0.52 -4.07
N PRO A 30 -0.62 1.17 -2.89
CA PRO A 30 0.62 1.39 -2.14
C PRO A 30 1.16 0.06 -1.60
N PRO A 31 2.40 -0.34 -1.97
CA PRO A 31 3.06 -1.51 -1.37
C PRO A 31 3.30 -1.32 0.12
N ARG A 32 3.42 -2.44 0.88
CA ARG A 32 3.64 -2.43 2.32
C ARG A 32 4.81 -1.54 2.74
N THR A 33 5.97 -1.68 2.08
CA THR A 33 7.15 -0.88 2.42
C THR A 33 6.95 0.62 2.18
N THR A 34 6.12 1.00 1.19
CA THR A 34 5.76 2.39 0.92
C THR A 34 4.80 2.93 1.97
N ALA A 35 3.77 2.17 2.33
CA ALA A 35 2.77 2.60 3.29
C ALA A 35 3.35 2.75 4.71
N ILE A 36 4.19 1.80 5.15
CA ILE A 36 4.88 1.92 6.45
C ILE A 36 5.95 3.02 6.38
N GLY A 37 6.61 3.21 5.23
CA GLY A 37 7.55 4.33 5.03
C GLY A 37 6.90 5.70 5.13
N MET A 38 5.65 5.82 4.70
CA MET A 38 4.84 7.03 4.89
C MET A 38 4.61 7.33 6.37
N LEU A 39 4.23 6.31 7.18
CA LEU A 39 4.08 6.47 8.63
C LEU A 39 5.41 6.85 9.29
N ALA A 40 6.50 6.18 8.91
CA ALA A 40 7.84 6.50 9.42
C ALA A 40 8.24 7.95 9.10
N GLY A 41 7.93 8.44 7.90
CA GLY A 41 8.14 9.84 7.52
C GLY A 41 7.29 10.79 8.35
N ALA A 42 6.01 10.51 8.53
CA ALA A 42 5.13 11.32 9.40
C ALA A 42 5.64 11.37 10.84
N MET A 43 6.16 10.26 11.37
CA MET A 43 6.75 10.16 12.71
C MET A 43 8.18 10.75 12.80
N GLY A 44 8.81 11.16 11.69
CA GLY A 44 10.19 11.65 11.65
C GLY A 44 11.24 10.59 11.98
N LEU A 45 10.97 9.31 11.74
CA LEU A 45 11.84 8.21 12.15
C LEU A 45 13.05 8.05 11.22
N PRO A 46 14.27 7.81 11.78
CA PRO A 46 15.42 7.41 11.00
C PRO A 46 15.28 5.97 10.45
N GLU A 47 16.16 5.59 9.50
CA GLU A 47 16.06 4.28 8.84
C GLU A 47 16.10 3.08 9.79
N GLU A 48 16.83 3.17 10.89
CA GLU A 48 16.91 2.08 11.87
C GLU A 48 15.57 1.86 12.60
N GLU A 49 14.86 2.93 12.92
CA GLU A 49 13.53 2.85 13.54
C GLU A 49 12.45 2.46 12.52
N PHE A 50 12.57 2.90 11.28
CA PHE A 50 11.74 2.40 10.18
C PHE A 50 11.81 0.87 10.05
N ARG A 51 13.00 0.27 10.22
CA ARG A 51 13.15 -1.20 10.22
C ARG A 51 12.34 -1.86 11.33
N LYS A 52 12.37 -1.29 12.54
CA LYS A 52 11.56 -1.80 13.66
C LYS A 52 10.07 -1.68 13.33
N LEU A 53 9.65 -0.54 12.82
CA LEU A 53 8.26 -0.30 12.42
C LEU A 53 7.77 -1.33 11.37
N LEU A 54 8.62 -1.70 10.39
CA LEU A 54 8.32 -2.77 9.45
C LEU A 54 8.07 -4.12 10.11
N THR A 55 8.71 -4.43 11.25
CA THR A 55 8.49 -5.69 11.97
C THR A 55 7.33 -5.62 12.95
N GLU A 56 6.95 -4.43 13.40
CA GLU A 56 5.93 -4.21 14.42
C GLU A 56 4.52 -4.04 13.85
N LEU A 57 4.41 -3.54 12.61
CA LEU A 57 3.13 -3.28 11.97
C LEU A 57 2.83 -4.30 10.86
N GLY A 58 1.71 -4.99 11.00
CA GLY A 58 1.04 -5.64 9.90
C GLY A 58 0.37 -4.59 8.99
N TYR A 59 0.26 -4.88 7.71
CA TYR A 59 -0.30 -3.97 6.71
C TYR A 59 -1.27 -4.66 5.77
N GLY A 60 -2.43 -4.05 5.53
CA GLY A 60 -3.38 -4.44 4.50
C GLY A 60 -3.89 -3.23 3.72
N VAL A 61 -4.46 -3.46 2.54
CA VAL A 61 -4.99 -2.39 1.68
C VAL A 61 -6.22 -2.82 0.91
N ILE A 62 -7.21 -1.93 0.87
CA ILE A 62 -8.36 -2.01 -0.02
C ILE A 62 -8.22 -0.90 -1.08
N VAL A 63 -8.31 -1.28 -2.35
CA VAL A 63 -8.39 -0.34 -3.46
C VAL A 63 -9.86 -0.02 -3.69
N GLU A 64 -10.35 1.08 -3.13
CA GLU A 64 -11.74 1.50 -3.28
C GLU A 64 -12.02 1.97 -4.71
N ASP A 65 -11.11 2.74 -5.27
CA ASP A 65 -11.10 3.16 -6.67
C ASP A 65 -9.63 3.24 -7.14
N PRO A 66 -9.25 2.56 -8.23
CA PRO A 66 -7.90 2.65 -8.76
C PRO A 66 -7.60 4.02 -9.36
N GLY A 67 -8.61 4.85 -9.61
CA GLY A 67 -8.48 6.07 -10.37
C GLY A 67 -8.23 5.84 -11.86
N ALA A 68 -7.98 6.90 -12.59
CA ALA A 68 -7.62 6.82 -14.01
C ALA A 68 -6.13 6.49 -14.16
N ARG A 69 -5.81 5.40 -14.89
CA ARG A 69 -4.43 5.09 -15.27
C ARG A 69 -3.99 6.04 -16.38
N VAL A 70 -2.98 6.84 -16.12
CA VAL A 70 -2.44 7.87 -17.01
C VAL A 70 -1.00 7.53 -17.36
N GLU A 71 -0.62 7.77 -18.61
CA GLU A 71 0.76 7.69 -19.09
C GLU A 71 1.26 9.11 -19.35
N GLU A 72 2.39 9.46 -18.76
CA GLU A 72 3.11 10.70 -19.03
C GLU A 72 4.54 10.41 -19.48
N THR A 73 5.19 11.39 -20.10
CA THR A 73 6.61 11.31 -20.44
C THR A 73 7.40 12.09 -19.41
N ALA A 74 8.15 11.38 -18.58
CA ALA A 74 9.12 11.96 -17.68
C ALA A 74 10.49 12.07 -18.37
N VAL A 75 11.27 13.06 -17.99
CA VAL A 75 12.64 13.23 -18.48
C VAL A 75 13.60 12.96 -17.33
N ILE A 76 14.50 11.99 -17.51
CA ILE A 76 15.45 11.59 -16.47
C ILE A 76 16.89 11.74 -16.94
N PHE A 77 17.81 11.95 -15.98
CA PHE A 77 19.24 11.79 -16.17
C PHE A 77 19.64 10.36 -15.76
N LYS A 78 20.25 9.59 -16.65
CA LYS A 78 20.81 8.26 -16.30
C LYS A 78 22.07 8.40 -15.45
N ASN A 79 22.92 9.36 -15.80
CA ASN A 79 24.16 9.67 -15.08
C ASN A 79 24.39 11.19 -15.11
N PRO A 80 25.16 11.76 -14.16
CA PRO A 80 25.61 13.14 -14.25
C PRO A 80 26.32 13.39 -15.58
N GLY A 81 25.88 14.42 -16.31
CA GLY A 81 26.45 14.78 -17.63
C GLY A 81 25.95 13.96 -18.83
N SER A 82 25.06 12.97 -18.62
CA SER A 82 24.43 12.25 -19.74
C SER A 82 23.32 13.09 -20.38
N PRO A 83 22.98 12.84 -21.68
CA PRO A 83 21.82 13.46 -22.31
C PRO A 83 20.53 13.14 -21.54
N LEU A 84 19.58 14.06 -21.61
CA LEU A 84 18.21 13.86 -21.13
C LEU A 84 17.60 12.65 -21.84
N TYR A 85 16.98 11.77 -21.04
CA TYR A 85 16.36 10.55 -21.55
C TYR A 85 14.85 10.57 -21.24
N PRO A 86 14.00 10.65 -22.27
CA PRO A 86 12.57 10.56 -22.07
C PRO A 86 12.18 9.12 -21.71
N ILE A 87 11.37 8.95 -20.68
CA ILE A 87 10.84 7.67 -20.22
C ILE A 87 9.37 7.79 -19.95
N LYS A 88 8.61 6.78 -20.31
CA LYS A 88 7.20 6.71 -19.96
C LYS A 88 7.04 6.41 -18.47
N LYS A 89 6.17 7.18 -17.80
CA LYS A 89 5.80 7.01 -16.40
C LYS A 89 4.29 6.77 -16.32
N ILE A 90 3.92 5.71 -15.63
CA ILE A 90 2.53 5.37 -15.35
C ILE A 90 2.18 5.92 -13.98
N LEU A 91 1.07 6.63 -13.89
CA LEU A 91 0.50 7.08 -12.61
C LEU A 91 -1.00 6.84 -12.59
N TYR A 92 -1.56 6.87 -11.40
CA TYR A 92 -3.00 6.80 -11.17
C TYR A 92 -3.50 8.17 -10.73
N HIS A 93 -4.51 8.71 -11.42
CA HIS A 93 -5.09 10.00 -11.12
C HIS A 93 -6.35 9.85 -10.28
N ARG A 94 -6.39 10.53 -9.14
CA ARG A 94 -7.46 10.49 -8.13
C ARG A 94 -7.83 9.07 -7.66
N PRO A 95 -6.86 8.25 -7.29
CA PRO A 95 -7.16 6.96 -6.69
C PRO A 95 -7.71 7.15 -5.27
N HIS A 96 -8.40 6.10 -4.78
CA HIS A 96 -8.91 6.04 -3.42
C HIS A 96 -8.50 4.72 -2.77
N TYR A 97 -7.79 4.80 -1.65
CA TYR A 97 -7.31 3.65 -0.89
C TYR A 97 -7.78 3.73 0.55
N ARG A 98 -8.03 2.56 1.17
CA ARG A 98 -8.03 2.40 2.62
C ARG A 98 -6.85 1.54 3.02
N LEU A 99 -6.00 2.09 3.88
CA LEU A 99 -4.82 1.44 4.42
C LEU A 99 -5.12 0.98 5.84
N PHE A 100 -4.70 -0.23 6.16
CA PHE A 100 -4.94 -0.88 7.43
C PHE A 100 -3.61 -1.27 8.05
N PHE A 101 -3.39 -0.84 9.29
CA PHE A 101 -2.19 -1.16 10.04
C PHE A 101 -2.60 -1.78 11.36
N ALA A 102 -2.04 -2.95 11.70
CA ALA A 102 -2.30 -3.63 12.97
C ALA A 102 -1.00 -3.80 13.74
N GLY A 103 -1.02 -3.59 15.05
CA GLY A 103 0.16 -3.70 15.87
C GLY A 103 -0.10 -3.51 17.36
N ARG A 104 0.99 -3.23 18.09
CA ARG A 104 0.88 -2.86 19.50
C ARG A 104 0.23 -1.50 19.66
N GLU A 105 -0.54 -1.31 20.70
CA GLU A 105 -1.28 -0.08 21.02
C GLU A 105 -0.40 1.15 20.94
N GLU A 106 0.73 1.15 21.66
CA GLU A 106 1.70 2.26 21.65
C GLU A 106 2.18 2.64 20.25
N THR A 107 2.47 1.64 19.39
CA THR A 107 2.96 1.90 18.02
C THR A 107 1.86 2.46 17.13
N VAL A 108 0.64 1.95 17.27
CA VAL A 108 -0.54 2.39 16.49
C VAL A 108 -0.95 3.81 16.90
N GLU A 109 -1.00 4.11 18.20
CA GLU A 109 -1.32 5.45 18.70
C GLU A 109 -0.29 6.50 18.25
N ARG A 110 0.99 6.19 18.36
CA ARG A 110 2.06 7.08 17.87
C ARG A 110 1.95 7.34 16.37
N ALA A 111 1.62 6.32 15.58
CA ALA A 111 1.41 6.48 14.14
C ALA A 111 0.17 7.34 13.83
N TYR A 112 -0.90 7.17 14.58
CA TYR A 112 -2.11 7.99 14.46
C TYR A 112 -1.83 9.46 14.78
N GLU A 113 -1.22 9.75 15.92
CA GLU A 113 -0.87 11.13 16.31
C GLU A 113 0.07 11.79 15.30
N ALA A 114 1.06 11.04 14.79
CA ALA A 114 1.97 11.55 13.76
C ALA A 114 1.28 11.86 12.43
N LEU A 115 0.19 11.18 12.09
CA LEU A 115 -0.59 11.54 10.90
C LEU A 115 -1.42 12.82 11.11
N LEU A 116 -1.79 13.16 12.35
CA LEU A 116 -2.51 14.39 12.67
C LEU A 116 -1.59 15.61 12.71
N ASP A 117 -0.33 15.43 13.16
CA ASP A 117 0.71 16.46 13.22
C ASP A 117 2.06 15.91 12.74
N PRO A 118 2.25 15.76 11.41
CA PRO A 118 3.40 15.05 10.87
C PRO A 118 4.67 15.89 10.89
N VAL A 119 5.80 15.25 11.25
CA VAL A 119 7.15 15.84 11.15
C VAL A 119 7.50 16.16 9.71
N PHE A 120 7.21 15.23 8.77
CA PHE A 120 7.33 15.45 7.33
C PHE A 120 5.98 15.24 6.67
N THR A 121 5.66 16.10 5.69
CA THR A 121 4.42 15.97 4.92
C THR A 121 4.28 14.56 4.34
N PRO A 122 3.20 13.83 4.65
CA PRO A 122 3.01 12.49 4.14
C PRO A 122 2.88 12.47 2.61
N TYR A 123 3.52 11.48 1.99
CA TYR A 123 3.39 11.19 0.57
C TYR A 123 3.36 9.68 0.32
N LEU A 124 2.76 9.28 -0.78
CA LEU A 124 2.65 7.88 -1.17
C LEU A 124 3.38 7.61 -2.49
N GLY A 125 4.55 7.00 -2.37
CA GLY A 125 5.35 6.54 -3.50
C GLY A 125 6.41 7.53 -3.94
N ASP A 126 6.04 8.63 -4.56
CA ASP A 126 6.93 9.72 -4.91
C ASP A 126 6.56 11.03 -4.21
N SER A 127 7.50 11.99 -4.18
CA SER A 127 7.33 13.27 -3.51
C SER A 127 6.24 14.17 -4.09
N GLU A 128 5.71 13.84 -5.26
CA GLU A 128 4.62 14.54 -5.92
C GLU A 128 3.25 14.01 -5.49
N SER A 129 3.22 12.82 -4.90
CA SER A 129 2.00 12.13 -4.45
C SER A 129 1.64 12.48 -3.01
N LEU A 130 1.56 13.79 -2.74
CA LEU A 130 1.22 14.32 -1.43
C LEU A 130 -0.24 14.02 -1.08
N PHE A 131 -0.51 13.77 0.18
CA PHE A 131 -1.84 13.78 0.72
C PHE A 131 -1.83 14.35 2.14
N TYR A 132 -2.95 14.93 2.54
CA TYR A 132 -3.13 15.47 3.87
C TYR A 132 -4.20 14.66 4.60
N PRO A 133 -3.80 13.79 5.55
CA PRO A 133 -4.76 13.14 6.45
C PRO A 133 -5.18 14.10 7.59
N ALA A 134 -4.89 15.38 7.47
CA ALA A 134 -5.00 16.40 8.52
C ALA A 134 -6.40 16.58 9.13
N LYS A 135 -7.36 15.78 8.72
CA LYS A 135 -8.68 15.70 9.35
C LYS A 135 -8.82 14.36 10.04
N ARG A 136 -9.21 14.38 11.32
CA ARG A 136 -9.51 13.17 12.12
C ARG A 136 -10.47 12.19 11.45
N GLU A 137 -11.26 12.65 10.46
CA GLU A 137 -12.16 11.81 9.68
C GLU A 137 -11.46 10.84 8.71
N TYR A 138 -10.18 11.10 8.35
CA TYR A 138 -9.42 10.24 7.42
C TYR A 138 -8.53 9.21 8.11
N ALA A 139 -8.36 9.30 9.43
CA ALA A 139 -7.59 8.34 10.20
C ALA A 139 -8.35 8.00 11.49
N ARG A 140 -8.45 6.72 11.82
CA ARG A 140 -9.12 6.27 13.05
C ARG A 140 -8.46 5.03 13.62
N ILE A 141 -8.41 4.96 14.94
CA ILE A 141 -8.05 3.74 15.67
C ILE A 141 -9.31 2.89 15.80
N VAL A 142 -9.15 1.58 15.61
CA VAL A 142 -10.24 0.59 15.65
C VAL A 142 -9.80 -0.66 16.39
N ASP A 143 -10.77 -1.42 16.89
CA ASP A 143 -10.53 -2.77 17.41
C ASP A 143 -10.18 -3.74 16.26
N VAL A 144 -9.26 -4.66 16.54
CA VAL A 144 -8.83 -5.69 15.58
C VAL A 144 -8.90 -7.06 16.23
N GLU A 145 -9.59 -7.97 15.57
CA GLU A 145 -9.74 -9.37 15.95
C GLU A 145 -9.18 -10.30 14.87
N GLU A 146 -8.75 -11.48 15.26
CA GLU A 146 -8.42 -12.56 14.32
C GLU A 146 -9.69 -13.24 13.84
N GLY A 147 -9.77 -13.57 12.56
CA GLY A 147 -10.91 -14.25 11.97
C GLY A 147 -10.53 -15.10 10.76
N GLU A 148 -11.49 -15.87 10.29
CA GLU A 148 -11.41 -16.63 9.05
C GLU A 148 -12.55 -16.20 8.13
N GLU A 149 -12.22 -15.74 6.93
CA GLU A 149 -13.20 -15.22 5.97
C GLU A 149 -12.92 -15.70 4.54
N SER A 150 -13.98 -15.90 3.79
CA SER A 150 -13.92 -16.27 2.37
C SER A 150 -14.21 -15.09 1.45
N THR A 151 -14.93 -14.07 1.92
CA THR A 151 -15.30 -12.89 1.13
C THR A 151 -14.38 -11.73 1.46
N ILE A 152 -13.50 -11.39 0.52
CA ILE A 152 -12.38 -10.45 0.74
C ILE A 152 -12.46 -9.28 -0.23
N ARG A 153 -12.29 -8.06 0.30
CA ARG A 153 -12.18 -6.81 -0.49
C ARG A 153 -10.75 -6.25 -0.58
N SER A 154 -9.90 -6.64 0.35
CA SER A 154 -8.49 -6.23 0.35
C SER A 154 -7.66 -6.95 -0.72
N VAL A 155 -6.47 -6.44 -1.00
CA VAL A 155 -5.43 -7.20 -1.71
C VAL A 155 -5.21 -8.53 -0.99
N VAL A 156 -5.14 -9.63 -1.73
CA VAL A 156 -5.03 -11.00 -1.20
C VAL A 156 -3.68 -11.63 -1.53
N LEU A 157 -3.27 -12.64 -0.75
CA LEU A 157 -2.11 -13.47 -1.10
C LEU A 157 -2.35 -14.22 -2.40
N GLY A 158 -1.34 -14.25 -3.30
CA GLY A 158 -1.42 -14.95 -4.58
C GLY A 158 -1.69 -16.45 -4.40
N ASP A 159 -1.14 -17.06 -3.35
CA ASP A 159 -1.33 -18.48 -3.05
C ASP A 159 -2.77 -18.77 -2.61
N GLU A 160 -3.41 -17.90 -1.84
CA GLU A 160 -4.82 -18.05 -1.48
C GLU A 160 -5.73 -17.86 -2.70
N TYR A 161 -5.45 -16.85 -3.52
CA TYR A 161 -6.21 -16.60 -4.74
C TYR A 161 -6.14 -17.79 -5.72
N SER A 162 -4.98 -18.40 -5.90
CA SER A 162 -4.76 -19.49 -6.86
C SER A 162 -5.45 -20.81 -6.48
N LYS A 163 -5.96 -20.97 -5.26
CA LYS A 163 -6.73 -22.13 -4.80
C LYS A 163 -8.15 -22.22 -5.40
N GLY A 164 -8.53 -21.33 -6.31
CA GLY A 164 -9.82 -21.33 -6.99
C GLY A 164 -10.75 -20.16 -6.60
N ALA A 165 -10.17 -19.03 -6.25
CA ALA A 165 -10.91 -17.81 -5.94
C ALA A 165 -11.70 -17.29 -7.14
N ARG A 166 -12.84 -16.63 -6.89
CA ARG A 166 -13.70 -15.99 -7.88
C ARG A 166 -13.82 -14.51 -7.61
N PHE A 167 -13.66 -13.69 -8.65
CA PHE A 167 -13.87 -12.25 -8.55
C PHE A 167 -15.30 -11.87 -8.90
N MET A 168 -15.97 -11.20 -7.97
CA MET A 168 -17.35 -10.72 -8.10
C MET A 168 -17.34 -9.21 -8.32
N VAL A 169 -17.75 -8.76 -9.50
CA VAL A 169 -17.78 -7.34 -9.87
C VAL A 169 -19.00 -6.66 -9.28
N LEU A 170 -18.80 -5.54 -8.57
CA LEU A 170 -19.87 -4.71 -8.01
C LEU A 170 -20.02 -3.36 -8.73
N ARG A 171 -18.95 -2.84 -9.34
CA ARG A 171 -18.92 -1.51 -9.96
C ARG A 171 -18.37 -1.57 -11.38
N ARG A 172 -18.82 -0.64 -12.27
CA ARG A 172 -18.31 -0.53 -13.64
C ARG A 172 -16.84 -0.10 -13.69
N ASN A 173 -16.45 0.84 -12.82
CA ASN A 173 -15.04 1.20 -12.67
C ASN A 173 -14.37 0.16 -11.76
N ASN A 174 -13.79 -0.88 -12.35
CA ASN A 174 -13.15 -1.95 -11.65
C ASN A 174 -11.71 -2.15 -12.16
N LEU A 175 -10.88 -2.68 -11.27
CA LEU A 175 -9.59 -3.26 -11.60
C LEU A 175 -9.77 -4.77 -11.53
N THR A 176 -9.69 -5.44 -12.68
CA THR A 176 -9.73 -6.92 -12.73
C THR A 176 -8.56 -7.50 -11.95
N PRO A 177 -8.72 -8.64 -11.27
CA PRO A 177 -7.66 -9.27 -10.50
C PRO A 177 -6.39 -9.46 -11.31
N ARG A 178 -5.28 -8.96 -10.79
CA ARG A 178 -3.97 -9.10 -11.38
C ARG A 178 -2.93 -9.39 -10.31
N GLU A 179 -2.04 -10.34 -10.62
CA GLU A 179 -0.93 -10.70 -9.75
C GLU A 179 0.21 -9.69 -9.83
N TYR A 180 0.78 -9.38 -8.67
CA TYR A 180 1.94 -8.51 -8.50
C TYR A 180 2.94 -9.13 -7.52
N SER A 181 4.21 -8.83 -7.74
CA SER A 181 5.29 -9.09 -6.78
C SER A 181 5.46 -7.86 -5.90
N MET A 182 4.81 -7.85 -4.72
CA MET A 182 4.78 -6.70 -3.81
C MET A 182 5.97 -6.72 -2.85
N PRO A 183 6.76 -5.62 -2.72
CA PRO A 183 7.79 -5.52 -1.70
C PRO A 183 7.15 -5.42 -0.30
N VAL A 184 7.53 -6.34 0.58
CA VAL A 184 6.96 -6.45 1.94
C VAL A 184 7.97 -6.17 3.03
N ASP A 185 9.28 -6.30 2.75
CA ASP A 185 10.34 -6.11 3.72
C ASP A 185 11.68 -5.83 3.02
N PHE A 186 12.74 -5.60 3.81
CA PHE A 186 14.10 -5.42 3.32
C PHE A 186 15.10 -6.32 4.08
N ILE A 187 15.99 -6.96 3.33
CA ILE A 187 17.20 -7.58 3.85
C ILE A 187 18.35 -6.59 3.69
N TYR A 188 18.99 -6.27 4.79
CA TYR A 188 20.11 -5.32 4.83
C TYR A 188 21.44 -6.06 4.79
N ARG A 189 22.34 -5.62 3.89
CA ARG A 189 23.71 -6.14 3.78
C ARG A 189 24.68 -4.97 3.67
N GLY A 190 25.42 -4.71 4.75
CA GLY A 190 26.29 -3.54 4.84
C GLY A 190 25.50 -2.24 4.64
N LYS A 191 25.93 -1.40 3.67
CA LYS A 191 25.24 -0.14 3.33
C LYS A 191 24.08 -0.31 2.33
N GLY A 192 23.86 -1.51 1.81
CA GLY A 192 22.79 -1.78 0.83
C GLY A 192 21.59 -2.50 1.43
N ARG A 193 20.45 -2.36 0.77
CA ARG A 193 19.22 -3.10 1.09
C ARG A 193 18.66 -3.79 -0.14
N ARG A 194 18.10 -4.99 0.03
CA ARG A 194 17.39 -5.75 -0.99
C ARG A 194 15.95 -5.98 -0.54
N ALA A 195 14.99 -5.65 -1.39
CA ALA A 195 13.60 -5.89 -1.08
C ALA A 195 13.26 -7.39 -1.06
N VAL A 196 12.41 -7.77 -0.13
CA VAL A 196 11.75 -9.07 -0.04
C VAL A 196 10.35 -8.92 -0.64
N TYR A 197 9.94 -9.86 -1.48
CA TYR A 197 8.68 -9.78 -2.20
C TYR A 197 7.73 -10.91 -1.79
N LYS A 198 6.43 -10.61 -1.79
CA LYS A 198 5.35 -11.60 -1.77
C LYS A 198 4.48 -11.47 -3.02
N ARG A 199 3.96 -12.59 -3.50
CA ARG A 199 2.94 -12.60 -4.57
C ARG A 199 1.61 -12.20 -3.97
N VAL A 200 0.95 -11.22 -4.58
CA VAL A 200 -0.35 -10.73 -4.17
C VAL A 200 -1.23 -10.51 -5.38
N VAL A 201 -2.53 -10.59 -5.21
CA VAL A 201 -3.52 -10.24 -6.23
C VAL A 201 -4.26 -9.00 -5.80
N ALA A 202 -4.18 -7.95 -6.63
CA ALA A 202 -4.89 -6.70 -6.43
C ALA A 202 -6.06 -6.59 -7.39
N PHE A 203 -7.15 -6.03 -6.89
CA PHE A 203 -8.39 -5.76 -7.62
C PHE A 203 -9.11 -4.57 -6.99
N ALA A 204 -10.12 -4.05 -7.69
CA ALA A 204 -10.98 -2.99 -7.16
C ALA A 204 -12.39 -3.08 -7.76
N GLY A 205 -13.36 -2.42 -7.12
CA GLY A 205 -14.74 -2.38 -7.60
C GLY A 205 -15.53 -3.68 -7.45
N GLY A 206 -15.05 -4.58 -6.59
CA GLY A 206 -15.67 -5.86 -6.30
C GLY A 206 -15.08 -6.51 -5.05
N TYR A 207 -15.30 -7.80 -4.92
CA TYR A 207 -14.72 -8.65 -3.88
C TYR A 207 -14.29 -9.99 -4.47
N VAL A 208 -13.45 -10.70 -3.75
CA VAL A 208 -13.02 -12.06 -4.08
C VAL A 208 -13.70 -13.03 -3.11
N GLU A 209 -14.31 -14.08 -3.66
CA GLU A 209 -14.74 -15.26 -2.91
C GLU A 209 -13.63 -16.31 -3.01
N LEU A 210 -12.99 -16.60 -1.88
CA LEU A 210 -11.98 -17.66 -1.78
C LEU A 210 -12.66 -19.03 -1.77
N ALA A 211 -11.99 -20.04 -2.27
CA ALA A 211 -12.48 -21.43 -2.27
C ALA A 211 -12.63 -22.00 -0.84
N ASN A 212 -11.78 -21.54 0.08
CA ASN A 212 -11.86 -21.85 1.51
C ASN A 212 -11.64 -20.57 2.32
N PRO A 213 -12.22 -20.47 3.53
CA PRO A 213 -11.89 -19.39 4.45
C PRO A 213 -10.38 -19.30 4.68
N ALA A 214 -9.87 -18.09 4.77
CA ALA A 214 -8.48 -17.81 5.06
C ALA A 214 -8.35 -16.91 6.29
N SER A 215 -7.23 -17.04 6.98
CA SER A 215 -6.91 -16.20 8.14
C SER A 215 -6.77 -14.74 7.75
N VAL A 216 -7.52 -13.88 8.40
CA VAL A 216 -7.55 -12.43 8.18
C VAL A 216 -7.58 -11.69 9.52
N LEU A 217 -7.34 -10.38 9.49
CA LEU A 217 -7.67 -9.52 10.60
C LEU A 217 -8.97 -8.77 10.30
N LEU A 218 -9.86 -8.71 11.29
CA LEU A 218 -11.12 -7.99 11.25
C LEU A 218 -10.93 -6.61 11.88
N PHE A 219 -10.90 -5.56 11.06
CA PHE A 219 -10.79 -4.18 11.50
C PHE A 219 -12.20 -3.60 11.63
N ASP A 220 -12.70 -3.51 12.86
CA ASP A 220 -14.10 -3.11 13.11
C ASP A 220 -15.08 -3.97 12.29
N GLY A 221 -14.83 -5.29 12.27
CA GLY A 221 -15.59 -6.30 11.51
C GLY A 221 -15.27 -6.39 10.02
N GLU A 222 -14.42 -5.53 9.45
CA GLU A 222 -14.03 -5.62 8.03
C GLU A 222 -12.82 -6.55 7.82
N PRO A 223 -12.96 -7.63 7.02
CA PRO A 223 -11.91 -8.60 6.80
C PRO A 223 -10.82 -8.07 5.87
N VAL A 224 -9.58 -8.12 6.33
CA VAL A 224 -8.40 -7.63 5.62
C VAL A 224 -7.26 -8.64 5.71
N PHE A 225 -6.68 -8.99 4.55
CA PHE A 225 -5.40 -9.68 4.52
C PHE A 225 -4.29 -8.74 4.99
N VAL A 226 -3.49 -9.22 5.95
CA VAL A 226 -2.37 -8.47 6.52
C VAL A 226 -1.05 -9.19 6.20
N PHE A 227 -0.07 -8.40 5.77
CA PHE A 227 1.24 -8.85 5.31
C PHE A 227 2.34 -8.48 6.29
#